data_764cbbd37463ec364da7fcd942158981
#
_entry.id   764cbbd37463ec364da7fcd942158981
#
_cell.length_a   1.000
_cell.length_b   1.000
_cell.length_c   1.000
_cell.angle_alpha   90.00
_cell.angle_beta   90.00
_cell.angle_gamma   90.00
#
_symmetry.space_group_name_H-M   'P 1'
#
loop_
_entity.id
_entity.type
_entity.pdbx_description
1 polymer ?
#
loop_
_entity_poly.entity_id
_entity_poly.type
_entity_poly.pdbx_seq_one_letter_code
_entity_poly.pdbx_strand_id
1 'polypeptide(L)'
;MTQVLHDSLESLTKEFKSTRRITLEIFSQLRHEDAVIQASDFGSPPNWHLAHVSWFFQKMLEKHGVKISLPKEMNLAYLNSYYQKYDFILSKPQRGRFPRPTIRQSLQYRSFIDKEVVGFLKQRNANCHDDLY
;
A
#
# COMPACT_ATOMS: atom_id res chain seq x y z
N MET A 1 -8.43 -23.67 -18.53
CA MET A 1 -8.73 -22.31 -18.05
C MET A 1 -8.34 -22.10 -16.58
N THR A 2 -8.63 -23.03 -15.72
CA THR A 2 -8.31 -22.93 -14.28
C THR A 2 -6.80 -22.92 -13.98
N GLN A 3 -6.00 -23.77 -14.66
CA GLN A 3 -4.55 -23.80 -14.49
C GLN A 3 -3.90 -22.47 -14.92
N VAL A 4 -4.34 -21.90 -16.05
CA VAL A 4 -3.84 -20.60 -16.52
C VAL A 4 -4.14 -19.48 -15.53
N LEU A 5 -5.31 -19.52 -14.89
CA LEU A 5 -5.68 -18.53 -13.88
C LEU A 5 -4.85 -18.69 -12.60
N HIS A 6 -4.59 -19.94 -12.19
CA HIS A 6 -3.72 -20.24 -11.06
C HIS A 6 -2.30 -19.73 -11.29
N ASP A 7 -1.69 -20.05 -12.43
CA ASP A 7 -0.34 -19.60 -12.80
C ASP A 7 -0.28 -18.07 -12.87
N SER A 8 -1.35 -17.43 -13.35
CA SER A 8 -1.48 -15.97 -13.40
C SER A 8 -1.53 -15.32 -12.01
N LEU A 9 -2.26 -15.90 -11.05
CA LEU A 9 -2.34 -15.40 -9.67
C LEU A 9 -1.03 -15.62 -8.90
N GLU A 10 -0.34 -16.73 -9.14
CA GLU A 10 0.99 -16.95 -8.57
C GLU A 10 2.02 -15.95 -9.11
N SER A 11 2.01 -15.72 -10.42
CA SER A 11 2.86 -14.72 -11.07
C SER A 11 2.60 -13.33 -10.49
N LEU A 12 1.33 -12.93 -10.38
CA LEU A 12 0.93 -11.65 -9.80
C LEU A 12 1.40 -11.50 -8.34
N THR A 13 1.31 -12.56 -7.55
CA THR A 13 1.80 -12.57 -6.17
C THR A 13 3.31 -12.36 -6.11
N LYS A 14 4.04 -13.00 -7.01
CA LYS A 14 5.51 -12.82 -7.14
C LYS A 14 5.87 -11.39 -7.52
N GLU A 15 5.21 -10.83 -8.53
CA GLU A 15 5.44 -9.45 -8.99
C GLU A 15 5.12 -8.44 -7.89
N PHE A 16 3.99 -8.60 -7.21
CA PHE A 16 3.63 -7.77 -6.06
C PHE A 16 4.75 -7.77 -5.02
N LYS A 17 5.16 -8.94 -4.54
CA LYS A 17 6.22 -9.06 -3.53
C LYS A 17 7.55 -8.45 -4.00
N SER A 18 7.93 -8.68 -5.24
CA SER A 18 9.17 -8.15 -5.82
C SER A 18 9.15 -6.62 -5.88
N THR A 19 8.07 -6.04 -6.39
CA THR A 19 7.90 -4.58 -6.46
C THR A 19 7.93 -3.94 -5.08
N ARG A 20 7.24 -4.55 -4.12
CA ARG A 20 7.22 -4.05 -2.74
C ARG A 20 8.60 -4.11 -2.09
N ARG A 21 9.38 -5.16 -2.36
CA ARG A 21 10.76 -5.30 -1.88
C ARG A 21 11.68 -4.24 -2.47
N ILE A 22 11.64 -4.03 -3.78
CA ILE A 22 12.45 -3.00 -4.46
C ILE A 22 12.19 -1.61 -3.85
N THR A 23 10.95 -1.27 -3.59
CA THR A 23 10.60 0.01 -2.93
C THR A 23 11.28 0.15 -1.58
N LEU A 24 11.31 -0.92 -0.77
CA LEU A 24 11.97 -0.90 0.54
C LEU A 24 13.50 -0.82 0.41
N GLU A 25 14.08 -1.48 -0.58
CA GLU A 25 15.52 -1.40 -0.86
C GLU A 25 15.94 0.03 -1.21
N ILE A 26 15.18 0.72 -2.04
CA ILE A 26 15.42 2.13 -2.37
C ILE A 26 15.26 3.00 -1.12
N PHE A 27 14.18 2.82 -0.37
CA PHE A 27 13.89 3.61 0.83
C PHE A 27 14.94 3.41 1.92
N SER A 28 15.50 2.21 2.08
CA SER A 28 16.50 1.87 3.10
C SER A 28 17.82 2.63 2.93
N GLN A 29 18.07 3.19 1.77
CA GLN A 29 19.28 3.99 1.49
C GLN A 29 19.13 5.45 1.95
N LEU A 30 17.91 5.88 2.32
CA LEU A 30 17.65 7.22 2.80
C LEU A 30 17.90 7.33 4.30
N ARG A 31 18.43 8.49 4.73
CA ARG A 31 18.43 8.85 6.14
C ARG A 31 17.02 9.23 6.58
N HIS A 32 16.73 9.15 7.88
CA HIS A 32 15.43 9.50 8.42
C HIS A 32 15.02 10.93 8.07
N GLU A 33 15.92 11.88 8.20
CA GLU A 33 15.69 13.28 7.87
C GLU A 33 15.40 13.49 6.38
N ASP A 34 16.05 12.76 5.49
CA ASP A 34 15.82 12.86 4.03
C ASP A 34 14.47 12.24 3.64
N ALA A 35 14.06 11.19 4.34
CA ALA A 35 12.81 10.48 4.06
C ALA A 35 11.55 11.29 4.39
N VAL A 36 11.65 12.32 5.21
CA VAL A 36 10.49 13.15 5.65
C VAL A 36 10.48 14.54 5.04
N ILE A 37 11.52 14.92 4.31
CA ILE A 37 11.63 16.23 3.66
C ILE A 37 10.79 16.26 2.38
N GLN A 38 10.13 17.40 2.17
CA GLN A 38 9.54 17.76 0.88
C GLN A 38 10.47 18.74 0.17
N ALA A 39 11.23 18.25 -0.79
CA ALA A 39 12.27 19.03 -1.48
C ALA A 39 11.70 20.08 -2.45
N SER A 40 10.47 19.89 -2.93
CA SER A 40 9.80 20.83 -3.83
C SER A 40 8.28 20.69 -3.73
N ASP A 41 7.56 21.68 -4.24
CA ASP A 41 6.08 21.65 -4.29
C ASP A 41 5.54 20.56 -5.21
N PHE A 42 6.36 20.04 -6.11
CA PHE A 42 5.99 18.98 -7.06
C PHE A 42 6.35 17.58 -6.57
N GLY A 43 7.27 17.47 -5.62
CA GLY A 43 7.73 16.21 -5.04
C GLY A 43 7.13 15.97 -3.66
N SER A 44 6.59 14.78 -3.43
CA SER A 44 6.14 14.38 -2.10
C SER A 44 7.30 13.79 -1.30
N PRO A 45 7.29 13.89 0.05
CA PRO A 45 8.30 13.21 0.85
C PRO A 45 8.34 11.70 0.59
N PRO A 46 9.51 11.06 0.59
CA PRO A 46 9.61 9.60 0.44
C PRO A 46 8.72 8.81 1.41
N ASN A 47 8.65 9.23 2.67
CA ASN A 47 7.76 8.61 3.66
C ASN A 47 6.26 8.70 3.26
N TRP A 48 5.86 9.79 2.62
CA TRP A 48 4.50 9.91 2.08
C TRP A 48 4.23 8.84 1.02
N HIS A 49 5.15 8.65 0.08
CA HIS A 49 5.00 7.61 -0.95
C HIS A 49 4.94 6.21 -0.35
N LEU A 50 5.78 5.92 0.64
CA LEU A 50 5.80 4.63 1.33
C LEU A 50 4.44 4.26 1.93
N ALA A 51 3.77 5.23 2.55
CA ALA A 51 2.46 5.03 3.16
C ALA A 51 1.32 5.12 2.13
N HIS A 52 1.39 6.06 1.19
CA HIS A 52 0.32 6.30 0.21
C HIS A 52 0.06 5.09 -0.70
N VAL A 53 1.10 4.44 -1.19
CA VAL A 53 0.93 3.23 -2.01
C VAL A 53 0.24 2.11 -1.23
N SER A 54 0.54 1.96 0.06
CA SER A 54 -0.14 0.98 0.93
C SER A 54 -1.60 1.36 1.15
N TRP A 55 -1.88 2.65 1.34
CA TRP A 55 -3.24 3.17 1.43
C TRP A 55 -4.05 2.86 0.15
N PHE A 56 -3.45 3.02 -1.02
CA PHE A 56 -4.09 2.66 -2.28
C PHE A 56 -4.50 1.17 -2.32
N PHE A 57 -3.59 0.27 -1.96
CA PHE A 57 -3.90 -1.16 -1.87
C PHE A 57 -4.98 -1.47 -0.84
N GLN A 58 -4.97 -0.79 0.31
CA GLN A 58 -6.06 -0.91 1.29
C GLN A 58 -7.41 -0.58 0.65
N LYS A 59 -7.52 0.55 -0.04
CA LYS A 59 -8.77 0.96 -0.70
C LYS A 59 -9.19 0.00 -1.80
N MET A 60 -8.26 -0.57 -2.53
CA MET A 60 -8.55 -1.61 -3.51
C MET A 60 -9.10 -2.88 -2.85
N LEU A 61 -8.50 -3.34 -1.77
CA LEU A 61 -8.99 -4.51 -1.01
C LEU A 61 -10.39 -4.26 -0.45
N GLU A 62 -10.63 -3.11 0.17
CA GLU A 62 -11.94 -2.70 0.69
C GLU A 62 -13.00 -2.69 -0.42
N LYS A 63 -12.66 -2.19 -1.60
CA LYS A 63 -13.55 -2.21 -2.77
C LYS A 63 -13.92 -3.63 -3.21
N HIS A 64 -13.06 -4.59 -2.98
CA HIS A 64 -13.30 -6.01 -3.27
C HIS A 64 -13.86 -6.79 -2.07
N GLY A 65 -14.38 -6.09 -1.07
CA GLY A 65 -15.11 -6.69 0.06
C GLY A 65 -14.23 -7.16 1.22
N VAL A 66 -12.92 -6.89 1.19
CA VAL A 66 -12.03 -7.20 2.30
C VAL A 66 -12.23 -6.19 3.42
N LYS A 67 -12.54 -6.66 4.62
CA LYS A 67 -12.65 -5.79 5.81
C LYS A 67 -11.26 -5.57 6.41
N ILE A 68 -10.78 -4.34 6.35
CA ILE A 68 -9.50 -3.92 6.94
C ILE A 68 -9.77 -3.18 8.24
N SER A 69 -9.28 -3.72 9.35
CA SER A 69 -9.38 -3.08 10.67
C SER A 69 -7.98 -2.62 11.10
N LEU A 70 -7.72 -1.34 10.93
CA LEU A 70 -6.47 -0.73 11.34
C LEU A 70 -6.54 -0.20 12.78
N PRO A 71 -5.46 -0.30 13.56
CA PRO A 71 -5.32 0.48 14.79
C PRO A 71 -5.52 1.97 14.53
N LYS A 72 -6.06 2.71 15.49
CA LYS A 72 -6.34 4.15 15.33
C LYS A 72 -5.11 4.95 14.92
N GLU A 73 -3.96 4.61 15.45
CA GLU A 73 -2.66 5.22 15.15
C GLU A 73 -2.18 4.98 13.72
N MET A 74 -2.79 4.04 13.00
CA MET A 74 -2.51 3.75 11.58
C MET A 74 -3.57 4.31 10.63
N ASN A 75 -4.50 5.12 11.11
CA ASN A 75 -5.47 5.77 10.23
C ASN A 75 -4.80 6.91 9.45
N LEU A 76 -4.57 6.67 8.18
CA LEU A 76 -3.82 7.55 7.28
C LEU A 76 -4.71 8.16 6.18
N ALA A 77 -5.94 8.53 6.51
CA ALA A 77 -6.92 9.08 5.54
C ALA A 77 -6.37 10.29 4.76
N TYR A 78 -5.51 11.12 5.36
CA TYR A 78 -4.89 12.27 4.71
C TYR A 78 -3.89 11.91 3.60
N LEU A 79 -3.53 10.67 3.42
CA LEU A 79 -2.67 10.23 2.30
C LEU A 79 -3.43 10.09 0.96
N ASN A 80 -4.75 10.20 1.01
CA ASN A 80 -5.56 10.21 -0.20
C ASN A 80 -5.43 11.56 -0.93
N SER A 81 -4.60 11.65 -1.94
CA SER A 81 -4.41 12.88 -2.71
C SER A 81 -4.94 12.85 -4.13
N TYR A 82 -5.53 11.74 -4.57
CA TYR A 82 -5.97 11.59 -5.95
C TYR A 82 -7.46 11.28 -6.12
N TYR A 83 -8.13 10.78 -5.08
CA TYR A 83 -9.50 10.29 -5.19
C TYR A 83 -10.44 11.12 -4.29
N GLN A 84 -11.07 12.11 -4.87
CA GLN A 84 -11.98 13.05 -4.17
C GLN A 84 -13.17 12.37 -3.47
N LYS A 85 -13.47 11.15 -3.80
CA LYS A 85 -14.56 10.37 -3.19
C LYS A 85 -14.21 9.72 -1.84
N TYR A 86 -12.98 9.89 -1.39
CA TYR A 86 -12.52 9.39 -0.09
C TYR A 86 -12.24 10.58 0.85
N ASP A 87 -12.23 10.32 2.14
CA ASP A 87 -12.36 11.26 3.24
C ASP A 87 -11.64 12.61 3.12
N PHE A 88 -10.33 12.62 3.06
CA PHE A 88 -9.54 13.85 3.07
C PHE A 88 -8.48 13.85 1.99
N ILE A 89 -8.38 14.97 1.27
CA ILE A 89 -7.40 15.15 0.20
C ILE A 89 -6.34 16.16 0.60
N LEU A 90 -5.10 15.75 0.52
CA LEU A 90 -3.95 16.59 0.78
C LEU A 90 -3.29 17.01 -0.53
N SER A 91 -3.23 18.30 -0.81
CA SER A 91 -2.56 18.83 -2.01
C SER A 91 -1.04 18.57 -1.96
N LYS A 92 -0.42 18.41 -3.14
CA LYS A 92 1.02 18.13 -3.23
C LYS A 92 1.90 19.08 -2.42
N PRO A 93 1.76 20.42 -2.51
CA PRO A 93 2.61 21.35 -1.76
C PRO A 93 2.49 21.24 -0.23
N GLN A 94 1.40 20.65 0.26
CA GLN A 94 1.11 20.56 1.69
C GLN A 94 1.59 19.27 2.34
N ARG A 95 2.01 18.27 1.55
CA ARG A 95 2.35 16.92 2.06
C ARG A 95 3.52 16.89 3.04
N GLY A 96 4.42 17.86 2.97
CA GLY A 96 5.51 18.02 3.93
C GLY A 96 5.17 18.84 5.17
N ARG A 97 4.00 19.48 5.21
CA ARG A 97 3.60 20.42 6.28
C ARG A 97 2.59 19.85 7.27
N PHE A 98 1.96 18.73 6.94
CA PHE A 98 0.93 18.12 7.76
C PHE A 98 1.48 17.10 8.74
N PRO A 99 0.74 16.80 9.81
CA PRO A 99 1.03 15.64 10.64
C PRO A 99 1.16 14.41 9.74
N ARG A 100 2.23 13.68 9.92
CA ARG A 100 2.55 12.51 9.13
C ARG A 100 2.79 11.31 10.04
N PRO A 101 2.64 10.09 9.52
CA PRO A 101 3.11 8.93 10.26
C PRO A 101 4.62 9.00 10.42
N THR A 102 5.13 8.47 11.50
CA THR A 102 6.57 8.17 11.59
C THR A 102 6.95 7.15 10.53
N ILE A 103 8.23 7.08 10.17
CA ILE A 103 8.75 6.05 9.26
C ILE A 103 8.39 4.65 9.77
N ARG A 104 8.53 4.43 11.08
CA ARG A 104 8.15 3.17 11.72
C ARG A 104 6.67 2.83 11.51
N GLN A 105 5.76 3.79 11.70
CA GLN A 105 4.33 3.60 11.46
C GLN A 105 4.04 3.30 9.99
N SER A 106 4.69 4.00 9.06
CA SER A 106 4.55 3.73 7.63
C SER A 106 5.01 2.33 7.24
N LEU A 107 6.12 1.86 7.80
CA LEU A 107 6.63 0.51 7.57
C LEU A 107 5.72 -0.56 8.17
N GLN A 108 5.19 -0.35 9.37
CA GLN A 108 4.23 -1.25 10.02
C GLN A 108 2.93 -1.33 9.21
N TYR A 109 2.40 -0.19 8.79
CA TYR A 109 1.21 -0.12 7.93
C TYR A 109 1.43 -0.85 6.62
N ARG A 110 2.55 -0.60 5.96
CA ARG A 110 2.94 -1.27 4.72
C ARG A 110 2.99 -2.79 4.90
N SER A 111 3.65 -3.27 5.94
CA SER A 111 3.76 -4.71 6.24
C SER A 111 2.40 -5.35 6.49
N PHE A 112 1.51 -4.65 7.19
CA PHE A 112 0.13 -5.10 7.43
C PHE A 112 -0.64 -5.25 6.11
N ILE A 113 -0.65 -4.22 5.27
CA ILE A 113 -1.35 -4.24 3.98
C ILE A 113 -0.77 -5.27 3.02
N ASP A 114 0.54 -5.45 3.00
CA ASP A 114 1.18 -6.48 2.17
C ASP A 114 0.70 -7.89 2.51
N LYS A 115 0.52 -8.19 3.80
CA LYS A 115 -0.04 -9.46 4.26
C LYS A 115 -1.49 -9.64 3.81
N GLU A 116 -2.29 -8.58 3.91
CA GLU A 116 -3.69 -8.61 3.47
C GLU A 116 -3.80 -8.83 1.95
N VAL A 117 -2.98 -8.17 1.14
CA VAL A 117 -2.93 -8.37 -0.32
C VAL A 117 -2.54 -9.80 -0.67
N VAL A 118 -1.48 -10.32 -0.07
CA VAL A 118 -1.04 -11.70 -0.32
C VAL A 118 -2.08 -12.72 0.12
N GLY A 119 -2.73 -12.49 1.27
CA GLY A 119 -3.84 -13.32 1.76
C GLY A 119 -5.02 -13.33 0.78
N PHE A 120 -5.42 -12.18 0.28
CA PHE A 120 -6.48 -12.04 -0.72
C PHE A 120 -6.17 -12.80 -2.01
N LEU A 121 -4.96 -12.66 -2.55
CA LEU A 121 -4.53 -13.36 -3.76
C LEU A 121 -4.50 -14.89 -3.57
N LYS A 122 -4.03 -15.36 -2.42
CA LYS A 122 -4.03 -16.80 -2.08
C LYS A 122 -5.45 -17.36 -1.97
N GLN A 123 -6.36 -16.64 -1.33
CA GLN A 123 -7.75 -17.05 -1.21
C GLN A 123 -8.44 -17.14 -2.58
N ARG A 124 -8.19 -16.19 -3.46
CA ARG A 124 -8.68 -16.23 -4.85
C ARG A 124 -8.13 -17.40 -5.61
N ASN A 125 -6.87 -17.76 -5.40
CA ASN A 125 -6.23 -18.90 -6.01
C ASN A 125 -6.83 -20.22 -5.51
N ALA A 126 -7.09 -20.38 -4.21
CA ALA A 126 -7.74 -21.55 -3.65
C ALA A 126 -9.17 -21.74 -4.20
N ASN A 127 -9.96 -20.68 -4.26
CA ASN A 127 -11.33 -20.75 -4.78
C ASN A 127 -11.40 -21.17 -6.26
N CYS A 128 -10.34 -20.91 -7.04
CA CYS A 128 -10.25 -21.43 -8.41
C CYS A 128 -10.10 -22.95 -8.50
N HIS A 129 -9.74 -23.63 -7.42
CA HIS A 129 -9.66 -25.09 -7.35
C HIS A 129 -10.97 -25.76 -6.93
N ASP A 130 -11.77 -25.08 -6.08
CA ASP A 130 -13.01 -25.65 -5.55
C ASP A 130 -14.15 -25.68 -6.58
N ASP A 131 -14.08 -24.88 -7.65
CA ASP A 131 -15.05 -24.89 -8.74
C ASP A 131 -14.88 -26.09 -9.72
N LEU A 132 -14.02 -27.05 -9.39
CA LEU A 132 -13.68 -28.21 -10.25
C LEU A 132 -14.23 -29.57 -9.73
N TYR A 133 -15.02 -29.60 -8.64
CA TYR A 133 -15.60 -30.86 -8.12
C TYR A 133 -17.11 -30.76 -8.03
#